data_479c06e08b6b39aa93f710f874abd2a8
#
_entry.id   479c06e08b6b39aa93f710f874abd2a8
#
_cell.length_a   1.000
_cell.length_b   1.000
_cell.length_c   1.000
_cell.angle_alpha   90.00
_cell.angle_beta   90.00
_cell.angle_gamma   90.00
#
_symmetry.space_group_name_H-M   'P 1'
#
loop_
_entity.id
_entity.type
_entity.pdbx_description
1 polymer ?
#
loop_
_entity_poly.entity_id
_entity_poly.type
_entity_poly.pdbx_seq_one_letter_code
_entity_poly.pdbx_strand_id
1 'polypeptide(L)'
;IDDENQKIEISDKQGKDTIVIDGKANCISVTAEKKLELASKETKILLDGASGKIEFSASKLCVNGKQTTEIQGQSLKLEGTSVEMKAKGTLKVEASGVAQLKGAMVKIN
;
A
#
# COMPACT_ATOMS: atom_id res chain seq x y z
N ILE A 1 11.37 -19.52 21.40
CA ILE A 1 12.68 -18.88 21.13
C ILE A 1 13.70 -19.97 20.81
N ASP A 2 14.37 -19.82 19.71
CA ASP A 2 15.38 -20.76 19.24
C ASP A 2 16.74 -20.04 19.16
N ASP A 3 17.59 -20.28 20.16
CA ASP A 3 18.89 -19.59 20.24
C ASP A 3 19.87 -20.07 19.18
N GLU A 4 19.85 -21.35 18.81
CA GLU A 4 20.76 -21.89 17.79
C GLU A 4 20.49 -21.28 16.42
N ASN A 5 19.22 -21.15 16.05
CA ASN A 5 18.81 -20.58 14.78
C ASN A 5 18.55 -19.09 14.87
N GLN A 6 18.73 -18.48 16.06
CA GLN A 6 18.47 -17.07 16.29
C GLN A 6 17.07 -16.67 15.84
N LYS A 7 16.08 -17.49 16.24
CA LYS A 7 14.72 -17.39 15.74
C LYS A 7 13.70 -17.30 16.86
N ILE A 8 12.75 -16.41 16.71
CA ILE A 8 11.58 -16.29 17.56
C ILE A 8 10.36 -16.58 16.68
N GLU A 9 9.53 -17.51 17.10
CA GLU A 9 8.35 -17.89 16.35
C GLU A 9 7.13 -18.00 17.26
N ILE A 10 6.03 -17.37 16.85
CA ILE A 10 4.73 -17.43 17.50
C ILE A 10 3.76 -17.92 16.43
N SER A 11 3.05 -18.99 16.69
CA SER A 11 2.11 -19.56 15.72
C SER A 11 0.87 -20.10 16.43
N ASP A 12 -0.24 -20.14 15.69
CA ASP A 12 -1.44 -20.82 16.14
C ASP A 12 -1.27 -22.35 16.02
N LYS A 13 -2.26 -23.12 16.47
CA LYS A 13 -2.19 -24.58 16.44
C LYS A 13 -2.02 -25.16 15.05
N GLN A 14 -2.59 -24.50 14.04
CA GLN A 14 -2.55 -24.98 12.66
C GLN A 14 -1.33 -24.49 11.90
N GLY A 15 -0.58 -23.54 12.47
CA GLY A 15 0.58 -22.95 11.82
C GLY A 15 0.27 -22.05 10.65
N LYS A 16 -0.98 -21.58 10.55
CA LYS A 16 -1.42 -20.71 9.44
C LYS A 16 -1.22 -19.24 9.73
N ASP A 17 -1.31 -18.88 11.01
CA ASP A 17 -1.09 -17.49 11.46
C ASP A 17 0.21 -17.48 12.26
N THR A 18 1.21 -16.75 11.78
CA THR A 18 2.55 -16.80 12.36
C THR A 18 3.20 -15.41 12.46
N ILE A 19 4.03 -15.26 13.48
CA ILE A 19 4.97 -14.16 13.60
C ILE A 19 6.35 -14.78 13.75
N VAL A 20 7.26 -14.48 12.86
CA VAL A 20 8.61 -15.05 12.84
C VAL A 20 9.64 -13.92 12.82
N ILE A 21 10.57 -13.96 13.76
CA ILE A 21 11.75 -13.12 13.74
C ILE A 21 12.95 -14.05 13.54
N ASP A 22 13.60 -13.95 12.39
CA ASP A 22 14.70 -14.81 12.00
C ASP A 22 15.98 -14.00 11.89
N GLY A 23 16.86 -14.10 12.90
CA GLY A 23 18.11 -13.36 12.96
C GLY A 23 19.14 -13.82 11.94
N LYS A 24 19.14 -15.10 11.56
CA LYS A 24 20.08 -15.60 10.54
C LYS A 24 19.70 -15.09 9.16
N ALA A 25 18.43 -15.08 8.83
CA ALA A 25 17.96 -14.57 7.54
C ALA A 25 17.77 -13.06 7.54
N ASN A 26 17.90 -12.39 8.69
CA ASN A 26 17.60 -10.96 8.86
C ASN A 26 16.21 -10.61 8.36
N CYS A 27 15.23 -11.40 8.79
CA CYS A 27 13.86 -11.31 8.30
C CYS A 27 12.85 -11.30 9.44
N ILE A 28 11.85 -10.45 9.34
CA ILE A 28 10.68 -10.46 10.21
C ILE A 28 9.47 -10.72 9.32
N SER A 29 8.71 -11.75 9.66
CA SER A 29 7.57 -12.17 8.85
C SER A 29 6.32 -12.25 9.72
N VAL A 30 5.23 -11.64 9.27
CA VAL A 30 3.92 -11.75 9.90
C VAL A 30 2.97 -12.27 8.83
N THR A 31 2.40 -13.44 9.07
CA THR A 31 1.54 -14.11 8.10
C THR A 31 0.20 -14.43 8.74
N ALA A 32 -0.88 -14.06 8.07
CA ALA A 32 -2.23 -14.43 8.47
C ALA A 32 -2.93 -15.10 7.28
N GLU A 33 -3.69 -16.15 7.54
CA GLU A 33 -4.38 -16.86 6.47
C GLU A 33 -5.49 -16.02 5.84
N LYS A 34 -6.23 -15.30 6.66
CA LYS A 34 -7.38 -14.53 6.17
C LYS A 34 -7.13 -13.03 6.17
N LYS A 35 -6.91 -12.45 7.32
CA LYS A 35 -6.76 -11.00 7.46
C LYS A 35 -5.68 -10.64 8.45
N LEU A 36 -4.93 -9.61 8.13
CA LEU A 36 -3.96 -8.99 9.03
C LEU A 36 -4.31 -7.51 9.14
N GLU A 37 -4.48 -7.03 10.38
CA GLU A 37 -4.84 -5.65 10.64
C GLU A 37 -3.84 -5.02 11.61
N LEU A 38 -3.34 -3.85 11.24
CA LEU A 38 -2.55 -2.98 12.10
C LEU A 38 -3.35 -1.72 12.33
N ALA A 39 -3.69 -1.42 13.56
CA ALA A 39 -4.59 -0.31 13.85
C ALA A 39 -4.19 0.48 15.09
N SER A 40 -4.38 1.78 15.01
CA SER A 40 -4.33 2.69 16.13
C SER A 40 -5.56 3.59 16.05
N LYS A 41 -6.54 3.36 16.91
CA LYS A 41 -7.86 4.00 16.83
C LYS A 41 -8.49 3.74 15.47
N GLU A 42 -8.81 4.78 14.69
CA GLU A 42 -9.44 4.67 13.39
C GLU A 42 -8.44 4.58 12.23
N THR A 43 -7.16 4.81 12.52
CA THR A 43 -6.09 4.72 11.51
C THR A 43 -5.63 3.28 11.40
N LYS A 44 -5.68 2.71 10.22
CA LYS A 44 -5.35 1.30 10.05
C LYS A 44 -4.85 0.91 8.66
N ILE A 45 -4.12 -0.19 8.65
CA ILE A 45 -3.71 -0.90 7.43
C ILE A 45 -4.31 -2.30 7.52
N LEU A 46 -5.08 -2.68 6.51
CA LEU A 46 -5.71 -3.98 6.43
C LEU A 46 -5.19 -4.74 5.22
N LEU A 47 -4.71 -5.96 5.46
CA LEU A 47 -4.37 -6.89 4.40
C LEU A 47 -5.41 -8.01 4.42
N ASP A 48 -6.26 -8.07 3.42
CA ASP A 48 -7.33 -9.04 3.31
C ASP A 48 -6.96 -10.08 2.26
N GLY A 49 -6.44 -11.22 2.70
CA GLY A 49 -6.00 -12.28 1.81
C GLY A 49 -7.15 -13.01 1.13
N ALA A 50 -8.35 -12.99 1.73
CA ALA A 50 -9.52 -13.64 1.15
C ALA A 50 -10.00 -12.93 -0.12
N SER A 51 -9.95 -11.60 -0.13
CA SER A 51 -10.36 -10.79 -1.29
C SER A 51 -9.17 -10.28 -2.11
N GLY A 52 -7.94 -10.45 -1.61
CA GLY A 52 -6.73 -9.92 -2.26
C GLY A 52 -6.66 -8.40 -2.21
N LYS A 53 -7.08 -7.80 -1.12
CA LYS A 53 -7.21 -6.35 -0.98
C LYS A 53 -6.26 -5.80 0.08
N ILE A 54 -5.63 -4.68 -0.21
CA ILE A 54 -4.88 -3.90 0.77
C ILE A 54 -5.60 -2.56 0.92
N GLU A 55 -5.91 -2.19 2.16
CA GLU A 55 -6.65 -0.97 2.46
C GLU A 55 -5.92 -0.12 3.49
N PHE A 56 -5.75 1.15 3.17
CA PHE A 56 -5.23 2.16 4.08
C PHE A 56 -6.38 3.10 4.46
N SER A 57 -6.69 3.18 5.74
CA SER A 57 -7.72 4.08 6.26
C SER A 57 -7.10 5.06 7.25
N ALA A 58 -7.23 6.35 6.98
CA ALA A 58 -6.66 7.40 7.80
C ALA A 58 -7.33 8.73 7.48
N SER A 59 -7.27 9.66 8.42
CA SER A 59 -7.69 11.04 8.15
C SER A 59 -6.77 11.70 7.13
N LYS A 60 -5.50 11.30 7.14
CA LYS A 60 -4.49 11.83 6.22
C LYS A 60 -3.51 10.72 5.86
N LEU A 61 -3.32 10.50 4.59
CA LEU A 61 -2.35 9.54 4.09
C LEU A 61 -1.28 10.28 3.29
N CYS A 62 -0.03 10.14 3.71
CA CYS A 62 1.11 10.73 3.01
C CYS A 62 1.98 9.61 2.44
N VAL A 63 2.25 9.67 1.15
CA VAL A 63 3.18 8.76 0.47
C VAL A 63 4.31 9.62 -0.10
N ASN A 64 5.51 9.37 0.36
CA ASN A 64 6.67 10.18 -0.02
C ASN A 64 7.84 9.28 -0.39
N GLY A 65 8.12 9.19 -1.68
CA GLY A 65 9.32 8.54 -2.18
C GLY A 65 10.42 9.57 -2.37
N LYS A 66 11.57 9.36 -1.75
CA LYS A 66 12.67 10.33 -1.82
C LYS A 66 13.22 10.51 -3.22
N GLN A 67 13.24 9.45 -4.00
CA GLN A 67 13.74 9.51 -5.37
C GLN A 67 12.63 9.30 -6.37
N THR A 68 11.83 8.25 -6.18
CA THR A 68 10.80 7.85 -7.13
C THR A 68 9.59 7.28 -6.38
N THR A 69 8.42 7.60 -6.86
CA THR A 69 7.18 6.94 -6.43
C THR A 69 6.49 6.42 -7.68
N GLU A 70 6.25 5.11 -7.75
CA GLU A 70 5.62 4.46 -8.88
C GLU A 70 4.30 3.81 -8.47
N ILE A 71 3.26 4.04 -9.25
CA ILE A 71 1.95 3.43 -9.04
C ILE A 71 1.51 2.84 -10.38
N GLN A 72 1.28 1.51 -10.41
CA GLN A 72 0.92 0.79 -11.62
C GLN A 72 -0.25 -0.16 -11.35
N GLY A 73 -1.09 -0.34 -12.33
CA GLY A 73 -2.18 -1.29 -12.28
C GLY A 73 -2.85 -1.41 -13.64
N GLN A 74 -3.67 -2.42 -13.81
CA GLN A 74 -4.49 -2.55 -15.02
C GLN A 74 -5.50 -1.41 -15.09
N SER A 75 -6.01 -0.99 -13.93
CA SER A 75 -6.90 0.14 -13.82
C SER A 75 -6.45 0.99 -12.64
N LEU A 76 -6.31 2.27 -12.86
CA LEU A 76 -5.93 3.22 -11.83
C LEU A 76 -7.02 4.28 -11.72
N LYS A 77 -7.58 4.44 -10.52
CA LYS A 77 -8.65 5.39 -10.26
C LYS A 77 -8.21 6.35 -9.17
N LEU A 78 -8.32 7.64 -9.44
CA LEU A 78 -7.99 8.69 -8.50
C LEU A 78 -9.20 9.62 -8.40
N GLU A 79 -9.78 9.71 -7.21
CA GLU A 79 -10.94 10.55 -6.93
C GLU A 79 -10.72 11.41 -5.71
N GLY A 80 -11.26 12.60 -5.72
CA GLY A 80 -11.28 13.47 -4.58
C GLY A 80 -12.18 14.66 -4.83
N THR A 81 -12.53 15.36 -3.78
CA THR A 81 -13.24 16.65 -3.90
C THR A 81 -12.38 17.64 -4.66
N SER A 82 -11.08 17.56 -4.46
CA SER A 82 -10.08 18.36 -5.16
C SER A 82 -8.88 17.47 -5.46
N VAL A 83 -8.42 17.51 -6.70
CA VAL A 83 -7.23 16.77 -7.13
C VAL A 83 -6.24 17.76 -7.72
N GLU A 84 -5.02 17.76 -7.23
CA GLU A 84 -3.97 18.67 -7.65
C GLU A 84 -2.73 17.88 -8.07
N MET A 85 -2.21 18.19 -9.25
CA MET A 85 -0.97 17.62 -9.75
C MET A 85 -0.01 18.74 -10.10
N LYS A 86 1.18 18.71 -9.52
CA LYS A 86 2.22 19.72 -9.78
C LYS A 86 3.54 19.04 -10.12
N ALA A 87 4.23 19.58 -11.08
CA ALA A 87 5.60 19.18 -11.40
C ALA A 87 6.45 20.44 -11.50
N LYS A 88 7.65 20.41 -10.91
CA LYS A 88 8.59 21.53 -11.01
C LYS A 88 9.23 21.61 -12.39
N GLY A 89 9.42 20.47 -13.01
CA GLY A 89 9.96 20.37 -14.36
C GLY A 89 8.87 20.09 -15.38
N THR A 90 8.64 18.83 -15.66
CA THR A 90 7.71 18.40 -16.71
C THR A 90 6.57 17.57 -16.14
N LEU A 91 5.37 17.85 -16.57
CA LEU A 91 4.21 17.00 -16.33
C LEU A 91 3.80 16.40 -17.67
N LYS A 92 3.78 15.07 -17.76
CA LYS A 92 3.46 14.35 -18.98
C LYS A 92 2.24 13.46 -18.76
N VAL A 93 1.23 13.62 -19.60
CA VAL A 93 0.02 12.81 -19.57
C VAL A 93 -0.16 12.20 -20.96
N GLU A 94 -0.16 10.89 -21.05
CA GLU A 94 -0.26 10.19 -22.33
C GLU A 94 -1.26 9.03 -22.25
N ALA A 95 -1.94 8.80 -23.36
CA ALA A 95 -2.75 7.62 -23.55
C ALA A 95 -2.52 7.09 -24.96
N SER A 96 -2.36 5.78 -25.12
CA SER A 96 -2.23 5.19 -26.47
C SER A 96 -3.56 5.17 -27.22
N GLY A 97 -4.68 5.17 -26.50
CA GLY A 97 -6.00 5.30 -27.07
C GLY A 97 -6.53 6.72 -26.97
N VAL A 98 -7.41 6.97 -26.04
CA VAL A 98 -8.06 8.27 -25.86
C VAL A 98 -7.66 8.90 -24.53
N ALA A 99 -7.21 10.13 -24.56
CA ALA A 99 -7.07 10.97 -23.39
C ALA A 99 -8.25 11.94 -23.36
N GLN A 100 -9.01 11.94 -22.29
CA GLN A 100 -10.21 12.77 -22.18
C GLN A 100 -10.10 13.70 -20.98
N LEU A 101 -10.30 14.97 -21.22
CA LEU A 101 -10.33 15.99 -20.19
C LEU A 101 -11.70 16.68 -20.29
N LYS A 102 -12.47 16.60 -19.21
CA LYS A 102 -13.84 17.09 -19.19
C LYS A 102 -14.11 17.87 -17.91
N GLY A 103 -14.75 18.99 -18.03
CA GLY A 103 -15.15 19.80 -16.91
C GLY A 103 -16.18 20.83 -17.33
N ALA A 104 -16.89 21.42 -16.38
CA ALA A 104 -17.76 22.55 -16.66
C ALA A 104 -16.97 23.71 -17.27
N MET A 105 -15.74 23.87 -16.83
CA MET A 105 -14.79 24.81 -17.40
C MET A 105 -13.41 24.15 -17.44
N VAL A 106 -12.74 24.23 -18.56
CA VAL A 106 -11.34 23.80 -18.73
C VAL A 106 -10.53 25.04 -19.06
N LYS A 107 -9.56 25.34 -18.20
CA LYS A 107 -8.71 26.52 -18.36
C LYS A 107 -7.29 26.09 -18.69
N ILE A 108 -6.79 26.57 -19.79
CA ILE A 108 -5.42 26.39 -20.26
C ILE A 108 -4.80 27.80 -20.37
N ASN A 109 -3.70 27.95 -19.66
CA ASN A 109 -3.01 29.23 -19.57
C ASN A 109 -2.26 29.59 -20.85
#